data_1cd9f041ba514a9c6f3381cf02bd7c80
#
_entry.id   1cd9f041ba514a9c6f3381cf02bd7c80
#
_cell.length_a   1.000
_cell.length_b   1.000
_cell.length_c   1.000
_cell.angle_alpha   90.00
_cell.angle_beta   90.00
_cell.angle_gamma   90.00
#
_symmetry.space_group_name_H-M   'P 1'
#
loop_
_entity.id
_entity.type
_entity.pdbx_description
1 polymer ?
#
loop_
_entity_poly.entity_id
_entity_poly.type
_entity_poly.pdbx_seq_one_letter_code
_entity_poly.pdbx_strand_id
1 'polypeptide(L)'
;MAEPVSWFLIEKGWKVVGADGTEIGKVEEVEGDSNHDIFNGLAVSTGLLHPPRYVPAELVAEIVEGTVRLSIGKDELKRLAAHAAKAGG
;
A
#
# COMPACT_ATOMS: atom_id res chain seq x y z
N MET A 1 10.74 -19.36 1.20
CA MET A 1 10.68 -18.12 0.45
C MET A 1 9.27 -17.93 -0.10
N ALA A 2 8.67 -16.79 0.17
CA ALA A 2 7.31 -16.54 -0.31
C ALA A 2 7.35 -16.16 -1.78
N GLU A 3 6.37 -16.64 -2.54
CA GLU A 3 6.28 -16.32 -3.95
C GLU A 3 5.45 -15.05 -4.15
N PRO A 4 5.78 -14.21 -5.13
CA PRO A 4 4.97 -13.04 -5.43
C PRO A 4 3.55 -13.45 -5.81
N VAL A 5 2.58 -12.63 -5.44
CA VAL A 5 1.18 -12.87 -5.76
C VAL A 5 0.62 -11.65 -6.46
N SER A 6 -0.52 -11.83 -7.11
CA SER A 6 -1.20 -10.76 -7.82
C SER A 6 -1.76 -9.72 -6.84
N TRP A 7 -1.82 -8.47 -7.28
CA TRP A 7 -2.41 -7.40 -6.49
C TRP A 7 -3.90 -7.69 -6.17
N PHE A 8 -4.57 -8.51 -6.98
CA PHE A 8 -5.95 -8.91 -6.69
C PHE A 8 -6.09 -9.57 -5.33
N LEU A 9 -5.03 -10.18 -4.83
CA LEU A 9 -5.08 -10.94 -3.59
C LEU A 9 -4.85 -10.07 -2.36
N ILE A 10 -4.44 -8.82 -2.55
CA ILE A 10 -4.20 -7.93 -1.40
C ILE A 10 -5.51 -7.68 -0.69
N GLU A 11 -5.51 -7.83 0.63
CA GLU A 11 -6.68 -7.62 1.45
C GLU A 11 -6.41 -6.56 2.50
N LYS A 12 -7.48 -5.91 2.95
CA LYS A 12 -7.40 -4.98 4.05
C LYS A 12 -6.79 -5.67 5.26
N GLY A 13 -5.86 -4.99 5.91
CA GLY A 13 -5.19 -5.53 7.08
C GLY A 13 -3.86 -6.21 6.80
N TRP A 14 -3.53 -6.43 5.53
CA TRP A 14 -2.23 -7.00 5.21
C TRP A 14 -1.13 -6.03 5.66
N LYS A 15 -0.01 -6.60 6.08
CA LYS A 15 1.14 -5.84 6.55
C LYS A 15 1.77 -5.08 5.39
N VAL A 16 2.18 -3.84 5.66
CA VAL A 16 2.95 -3.05 4.70
C VAL A 16 4.33 -2.81 5.31
N VAL A 17 5.37 -3.17 4.56
CA VAL A 17 6.74 -2.98 5.02
C VAL A 17 7.46 -2.04 4.06
N GLY A 18 8.48 -1.37 4.58
CA GLY A 18 9.31 -0.50 3.76
C GLY A 18 10.32 -1.27 2.95
N ALA A 19 11.16 -0.52 2.22
CA ALA A 19 12.17 -1.10 1.36
C ALA A 19 13.14 -2.00 2.13
N ASP A 20 13.37 -1.70 3.40
CA ASP A 20 14.29 -2.46 4.25
C ASP A 20 13.58 -3.59 5.01
N GLY A 21 12.28 -3.80 4.78
CA GLY A 21 11.54 -4.84 5.46
C GLY A 21 10.91 -4.43 6.78
N THR A 22 11.12 -3.21 7.24
CA THR A 22 10.53 -2.74 8.48
C THR A 22 9.04 -2.51 8.31
N GLU A 23 8.23 -3.03 9.22
CA GLU A 23 6.78 -2.83 9.16
C GLU A 23 6.46 -1.35 9.38
N ILE A 24 5.67 -0.76 8.47
CA ILE A 24 5.35 0.66 8.54
C ILE A 24 3.86 0.94 8.54
N GLY A 25 3.03 -0.08 8.32
CA GLY A 25 1.59 0.13 8.34
C GLY A 25 0.85 -1.10 7.86
N LYS A 26 -0.44 -0.88 7.56
CA LYS A 26 -1.31 -1.95 7.07
C LYS A 26 -2.15 -1.44 5.93
N VAL A 27 -2.56 -2.34 5.05
CA VAL A 27 -3.42 -1.99 3.93
C VAL A 27 -4.79 -1.59 4.47
N GLU A 28 -5.22 -0.40 4.12
CA GLU A 28 -6.55 0.09 4.47
C GLU A 28 -7.52 -0.14 3.31
N GLU A 29 -7.05 0.05 2.09
CA GLU A 29 -7.88 -0.08 0.91
C GLU A 29 -6.99 -0.33 -0.31
N VAL A 30 -7.50 -1.07 -1.27
CA VAL A 30 -6.81 -1.30 -2.55
C VAL A 30 -7.57 -0.54 -3.62
N GLU A 31 -6.85 0.24 -4.42
CA GLU A 31 -7.43 1.04 -5.49
C GLU A 31 -7.03 0.43 -6.83
N GLY A 32 -8.00 0.19 -7.68
CA GLY A 32 -7.73 -0.34 -9.00
C GLY A 32 -8.99 -0.80 -9.70
N ASP A 33 -8.82 -1.31 -10.91
CA ASP A 33 -9.91 -1.81 -11.73
C ASP A 33 -9.62 -3.28 -12.06
N SER A 34 -10.29 -4.19 -11.35
CA SER A 34 -10.07 -5.61 -11.53
C SER A 34 -10.54 -6.12 -12.90
N ASN A 35 -11.50 -5.45 -13.51
CA ASN A 35 -11.98 -5.86 -14.83
C ASN A 35 -10.94 -5.63 -15.91
N HIS A 36 -10.06 -4.67 -15.71
CA HIS A 36 -9.03 -4.33 -16.68
C HIS A 36 -7.62 -4.62 -16.15
N ASP A 37 -7.54 -5.30 -14.99
CA ASP A 37 -6.26 -5.64 -14.36
C ASP A 37 -5.38 -4.40 -14.19
N ILE A 38 -5.98 -3.31 -13.71
CA ILE A 38 -5.26 -2.07 -13.46
C ILE A 38 -5.15 -1.86 -11.97
N PHE A 39 -3.91 -1.81 -11.47
CA PHE A 39 -3.61 -1.56 -10.07
C PHE A 39 -3.14 -0.12 -9.93
N ASN A 40 -3.95 0.73 -9.29
CA ASN A 40 -3.61 2.14 -9.12
C ASN A 40 -2.76 2.39 -7.88
N GLY A 41 -3.03 1.70 -6.81
CA GLY A 41 -2.28 1.90 -5.58
C GLY A 41 -3.03 1.41 -4.35
N LEU A 42 -2.51 1.78 -3.20
CA LEU A 42 -3.03 1.36 -1.91
C LEU A 42 -3.23 2.56 -0.99
N ALA A 43 -4.24 2.47 -0.13
CA ALA A 43 -4.30 3.33 1.04
C ALA A 43 -3.65 2.56 2.19
N VAL A 44 -2.67 3.15 2.83
CA VAL A 44 -1.90 2.52 3.90
C VAL A 44 -2.14 3.25 5.21
N SER A 45 -2.63 2.52 6.21
CA SER A 45 -2.86 3.06 7.54
C SER A 45 -1.59 2.93 8.37
N THR A 46 -1.15 4.03 8.98
CA THR A 46 0.07 4.03 9.79
C THR A 46 -0.21 4.22 11.28
N GLY A 47 -1.47 4.37 11.67
CA GLY A 47 -1.84 4.51 13.07
C GLY A 47 -3.20 5.15 13.21
N LEU A 48 -3.78 5.05 14.41
CA LEU A 48 -5.14 5.49 14.65
C LEU A 48 -5.34 7.00 14.51
N LEU A 49 -4.28 7.76 14.81
CA LEU A 49 -4.39 9.22 14.81
C LEU A 49 -3.92 9.86 13.52
N HIS A 50 -3.57 9.04 12.53
CA HIS A 50 -3.07 9.55 11.25
C HIS A 50 -3.99 9.11 10.13
N PRO A 51 -4.30 10.00 9.17
CA PRO A 51 -5.08 9.58 8.02
C PRO A 51 -4.27 8.59 7.18
N PRO A 52 -4.95 7.68 6.48
CA PRO A 52 -4.24 6.77 5.59
C PRO A 52 -3.49 7.55 4.50
N ARG A 53 -2.39 6.99 4.04
CA ARG A 53 -1.61 7.58 2.96
C ARG A 53 -1.86 6.79 1.68
N TYR A 54 -1.96 7.50 0.58
CA TYR A 54 -2.11 6.87 -0.72
C TYR A 54 -0.74 6.54 -1.28
N VAL A 55 -0.52 5.26 -1.60
CA VAL A 55 0.74 4.79 -2.18
C VAL A 55 0.47 4.37 -3.61
N PRO A 56 0.99 5.10 -4.60
CA PRO A 56 0.81 4.70 -6.00
C PRO A 56 1.41 3.32 -6.27
N ALA A 57 0.83 2.61 -7.22
CA ALA A 57 1.26 1.24 -7.53
C ALA A 57 2.74 1.15 -7.89
N GLU A 58 3.30 2.18 -8.53
CA GLU A 58 4.70 2.15 -8.92
C GLU A 58 5.66 2.15 -7.73
N LEU A 59 5.16 2.45 -6.53
CA LEU A 59 5.99 2.38 -5.32
C LEU A 59 5.88 1.03 -4.62
N VAL A 60 5.07 0.13 -5.15
CA VAL A 60 4.96 -1.23 -4.62
C VAL A 60 6.04 -2.08 -5.27
N ALA A 61 6.98 -2.55 -4.45
CA ALA A 61 8.12 -3.31 -4.96
C ALA A 61 7.80 -4.79 -5.08
N GLU A 62 7.02 -5.32 -4.13
CA GLU A 62 6.74 -6.76 -4.13
C GLU A 62 5.47 -7.02 -3.33
N ILE A 63 4.68 -7.99 -3.78
CA ILE A 63 3.48 -8.44 -3.08
C ILE A 63 3.62 -9.93 -2.83
N VAL A 64 3.59 -10.32 -1.57
CA VAL A 64 3.53 -11.73 -1.19
C VAL A 64 2.33 -11.91 -0.28
N GLU A 65 1.91 -13.14 -0.07
CA GLU A 65 0.72 -13.36 0.74
C GLU A 65 0.88 -12.74 2.13
N GLY A 66 -0.04 -11.87 2.49
CA GLY A 66 -0.07 -11.23 3.80
C GLY A 66 0.81 -9.99 3.93
N THR A 67 1.63 -9.67 2.94
CA THR A 67 2.58 -8.55 3.07
C THR A 67 2.79 -7.84 1.74
N VAL A 68 2.79 -6.51 1.79
CA VAL A 68 3.14 -5.66 0.65
C VAL A 68 4.42 -4.92 1.01
N ARG A 69 5.43 -5.04 0.18
CA ARG A 69 6.69 -4.32 0.39
C ARG A 69 6.78 -3.16 -0.59
N LEU A 70 7.11 -1.99 -0.05
CA LEU A 70 7.25 -0.78 -0.83
C LEU A 70 8.71 -0.56 -1.21
N SER A 71 8.93 0.29 -2.22
CA SER A 71 10.28 0.71 -2.59
C SER A 71 10.75 1.91 -1.79
N ILE A 72 9.92 2.40 -0.86
CA ILE A 72 10.23 3.56 -0.04
C ILE A 72 10.18 3.17 1.44
N GLY A 73 10.70 4.05 2.29
CA GLY A 73 10.68 3.85 3.72
C GLY A 73 9.59 4.65 4.41
N LYS A 74 9.58 4.56 5.75
CA LYS A 74 8.54 5.20 6.55
C LYS A 74 8.52 6.72 6.38
N ASP A 75 9.70 7.34 6.34
CA ASP A 75 9.78 8.79 6.22
C ASP A 75 9.22 9.29 4.90
N GLU A 76 9.50 8.55 3.84
CA GLU A 76 8.98 8.90 2.53
C GLU A 76 7.48 8.69 2.47
N LEU A 77 6.98 7.65 3.13
CA LEU A 77 5.55 7.40 3.20
C LEU A 77 4.81 8.59 3.81
N LYS A 78 5.39 9.20 4.84
CA LYS A 78 4.76 10.34 5.51
C LYS A 78 4.62 11.55 4.62
N ARG A 79 5.40 11.61 3.53
CA ARG A 79 5.35 12.74 2.60
C ARG A 79 4.30 12.55 1.52
N LEU A 80 3.72 11.37 1.43
CA LEU A 80 2.69 11.11 0.43
C LEU A 80 1.38 11.77 0.83
N ALA A 81 0.53 12.03 -0.16
CA ALA A 81 -0.75 12.65 0.08
C ALA A 81 -1.63 11.74 0.93
N ALA A 82 -2.43 12.34 1.80
CA ALA A 82 -3.40 11.59 2.55
C ALA A 82 -4.45 11.01 1.59
N HIS A 83 -4.86 9.77 1.85
CA HIS A 83 -5.79 9.09 0.96
C HIS A 83 -7.11 9.85 0.84
N ALA A 84 -7.62 10.35 1.96
CA ALA A 84 -8.90 11.05 1.95
C ALA A 84 -8.89 12.29 1.06
N ALA A 85 -7.73 12.87 0.84
CA ALA A 85 -7.64 14.10 0.05
C ALA A 85 -7.98 13.86 -1.42
N LYS A 86 -7.86 12.63 -1.88
CA LYS A 86 -8.15 12.33 -3.27
C LYS A 86 -9.61 12.52 -3.61
N ALA A 87 -10.46 12.62 -2.60
CA ALA A 87 -11.88 12.80 -2.84
C ALA A 87 -12.15 14.03 -3.69
N GLY A 88 -11.26 15.01 -3.67
CA GLY A 88 -11.39 16.17 -4.50
C GLY A 88 -10.79 16.04 -5.88
N GLY A 89 -10.11 14.94 -6.11
CA GLY A 89 -9.39 14.75 -7.37
C GLY A 89 -10.19 14.03 -8.40
#